data_099b04011a351c82ba115a1eaba16218
#
_entry.id   099b04011a351c82ba115a1eaba16218
#
_cell.length_a   1.000
_cell.length_b   1.000
_cell.length_c   1.000
_cell.angle_alpha   90.00
_cell.angle_beta   90.00
_cell.angle_gamma   90.00
#
_symmetry.space_group_name_H-M   'P 1'
#
loop_
_entity.id
_entity.type
_entity.pdbx_description
1 polymer ?
#
loop_
_entity_poly.entity_id
_entity_poly.type
_entity_poly.pdbx_seq_one_letter_code
_entity_poly.pdbx_strand_id
1 'polypeptide(L)'
;GCPYACAFCLSGRCGKPRWFPLEQAKRNILTLARSGAHTVKFIDRTFNANPAHANAILAFILKHYGRDIPAGVCFHFELAGDILREETFALLEQAPPGAFQLEIGMQSFCEKTLAAVRRKTDTGVLKQNIRRLVAMGNMHVHIDLIAGLPHEDLRTFGESFNTGYALGAQMLQLGFLKLLHGAAMREEPEEFPCVF
;
A
#
# COMPACT_ATOMS: atom_id res chain seq x y z
N GLY A 1 -0.34 12.02 7.14
CA GLY A 1 -1.31 12.29 6.06
C GLY A 1 -1.15 11.37 4.87
N CYS A 2 -2.09 11.47 3.93
CA CYS A 2 -2.11 10.72 2.67
C CYS A 2 -2.42 11.70 1.53
N PRO A 3 -1.85 11.54 0.31
CA PRO A 3 -2.17 12.41 -0.81
C PRO A 3 -3.56 12.15 -1.41
N TYR A 4 -4.20 11.04 -1.05
CA TYR A 4 -5.52 10.64 -1.52
C TYR A 4 -6.62 11.00 -0.52
N ALA A 5 -7.84 11.16 -1.04
CA ALA A 5 -9.03 11.51 -0.26
C ALA A 5 -10.12 10.43 -0.36
N CYS A 6 -9.75 9.14 -0.27
CA CYS A 6 -10.69 8.04 -0.36
C CYS A 6 -11.78 8.16 0.71
N ALA A 7 -13.05 8.07 0.30
CA ALA A 7 -14.21 8.37 1.15
C ALA A 7 -14.35 7.45 2.38
N PHE A 8 -13.87 6.20 2.29
CA PHE A 8 -13.89 5.23 3.38
C PHE A 8 -12.74 5.40 4.39
N CYS A 9 -11.73 6.26 4.08
CA CYS A 9 -10.46 6.28 4.81
C CYS A 9 -10.29 7.56 5.64
N LEU A 10 -9.77 7.42 6.86
CA LEU A 10 -9.44 8.55 7.74
C LEU A 10 -8.18 9.31 7.29
N SER A 11 -7.24 8.63 6.64
CA SER A 11 -5.91 9.18 6.38
C SER A 11 -5.92 10.36 5.42
N GLY A 12 -6.87 10.41 4.47
CA GLY A 12 -7.05 11.54 3.56
C GLY A 12 -7.53 12.82 4.23
N ARG A 13 -8.13 12.72 5.42
CA ARG A 13 -8.61 13.87 6.21
C ARG A 13 -7.55 14.42 7.17
N CYS A 14 -6.43 13.73 7.34
CA CYS A 14 -5.33 14.16 8.21
C CYS A 14 -4.42 15.22 7.58
N GLY A 15 -4.84 15.82 6.46
CA GLY A 15 -4.09 16.83 5.72
C GLY A 15 -2.98 16.25 4.84
N LYS A 16 -2.15 17.16 4.29
CA LYS A 16 -1.07 16.77 3.37
C LYS A 16 -0.04 15.87 4.04
N PRO A 17 0.59 14.93 3.28
CA PRO A 17 1.70 14.15 3.80
C PRO A 17 2.81 15.02 4.36
N ARG A 18 3.41 14.58 5.47
CA ARG A 18 4.58 15.19 6.08
C ARG A 18 5.66 14.12 6.20
N TRP A 19 6.86 14.45 5.78
CA TRP A 19 7.99 13.53 5.82
C TRP A 19 8.96 13.93 6.91
N PHE A 20 9.53 12.95 7.60
CA PHE A 20 10.68 13.20 8.46
C PHE A 20 11.89 13.62 7.61
N PRO A 21 12.79 14.45 8.14
CA PRO A 21 14.08 14.65 7.51
C PRO A 21 14.75 13.29 7.23
N LEU A 22 15.31 13.14 6.04
CA LEU A 22 15.84 11.85 5.57
C LEU A 22 16.86 11.24 6.53
N GLU A 23 17.77 12.06 7.07
CA GLU A 23 18.78 11.59 8.02
C GLU A 23 18.18 11.13 9.36
N GLN A 24 17.07 11.72 9.80
CA GLN A 24 16.35 11.25 10.96
C GLN A 24 15.67 9.91 10.67
N ALA A 25 15.03 9.77 9.51
CA ALA A 25 14.40 8.51 9.09
C ALA A 25 15.45 7.38 9.05
N LYS A 26 16.63 7.63 8.46
CA LYS A 26 17.73 6.66 8.41
C LYS A 26 18.20 6.24 9.80
N ARG A 27 18.38 7.18 10.73
CA ARG A 27 18.74 6.86 12.13
C ARG A 27 17.70 5.99 12.81
N ASN A 28 16.42 6.34 12.64
CA ASN A 28 15.31 5.58 13.22
C ASN A 28 15.24 4.15 12.66
N ILE A 29 15.46 3.98 11.36
CA ILE A 29 15.53 2.67 10.70
C ILE A 29 16.61 1.80 11.35
N LEU A 30 17.84 2.33 11.51
CA LEU A 30 18.93 1.57 12.14
C LEU A 30 18.62 1.23 13.60
N THR A 31 18.07 2.16 14.37
CA THR A 31 17.69 1.93 15.77
C THR A 31 16.66 0.82 15.90
N LEU A 32 15.58 0.87 15.08
CA LEU A 32 14.52 -0.13 15.10
C LEU A 32 15.01 -1.49 14.59
N ALA A 33 15.76 -1.53 13.51
CA ALA A 33 16.31 -2.77 12.98
C ALA A 33 17.24 -3.50 13.95
N ARG A 34 17.97 -2.75 14.80
CA ARG A 34 18.88 -3.30 15.80
C ARG A 34 18.22 -3.62 17.15
N SER A 35 16.94 -3.30 17.31
CA SER A 35 16.20 -3.58 18.56
C SER A 35 15.80 -5.04 18.77
N GLY A 36 16.11 -5.93 17.83
CA GLY A 36 15.65 -7.32 17.82
C GLY A 36 14.27 -7.53 17.19
N ALA A 37 13.68 -6.48 16.61
CA ALA A 37 12.42 -6.60 15.88
C ALA A 37 12.60 -7.37 14.58
N HIS A 38 11.72 -8.35 14.32
CA HIS A 38 11.70 -9.08 13.04
C HIS A 38 11.07 -8.27 11.91
N THR A 39 10.16 -7.36 12.24
CA THR A 39 9.45 -6.52 11.26
C THR A 39 9.47 -5.06 11.72
N VAL A 40 9.85 -4.18 10.80
CA VAL A 40 9.76 -2.72 10.95
C VAL A 40 8.71 -2.21 9.98
N LYS A 41 7.50 -1.88 10.50
CA LYS A 41 6.43 -1.34 9.67
C LYS A 41 6.52 0.19 9.58
N PHE A 42 6.53 0.70 8.34
CA PHE A 42 6.37 2.13 8.09
C PHE A 42 4.91 2.52 8.27
N ILE A 43 4.66 3.65 8.91
CA ILE A 43 3.30 4.15 9.18
C ILE A 43 2.78 5.08 8.08
N ASP A 44 3.56 5.27 7.02
CA ASP A 44 3.15 6.01 5.84
C ASP A 44 1.99 5.29 5.15
N ARG A 45 0.88 6.00 4.90
CA ARG A 45 -0.29 5.44 4.20
C ARG A 45 -0.12 5.37 2.69
N THR A 46 0.95 5.97 2.18
CA THR A 46 1.40 5.90 0.80
C THR A 46 2.88 6.23 0.81
N PHE A 47 3.70 5.25 1.10
CA PHE A 47 5.15 5.38 1.24
C PHE A 47 5.80 6.03 0.02
N ASN A 48 5.35 5.64 -1.19
CA ASN A 48 5.86 6.15 -2.46
C ASN A 48 5.19 7.46 -2.95
N ALA A 49 4.43 8.16 -2.10
CA ALA A 49 3.84 9.46 -2.45
C ALA A 49 4.90 10.53 -2.78
N ASN A 50 6.10 10.40 -2.23
CA ASN A 50 7.28 11.13 -2.66
C ASN A 50 8.34 10.12 -3.14
N PRO A 51 8.44 9.87 -4.46
CA PRO A 51 9.33 8.83 -4.99
C PRO A 51 10.80 9.05 -4.63
N ALA A 52 11.29 10.29 -4.63
CA ALA A 52 12.68 10.58 -4.30
C ALA A 52 13.00 10.22 -2.84
N HIS A 53 12.10 10.55 -1.91
CA HIS A 53 12.25 10.21 -0.49
C HIS A 53 12.17 8.70 -0.28
N ALA A 54 11.20 8.04 -0.89
CA ALA A 54 11.02 6.58 -0.81
C ALA A 54 12.25 5.84 -1.35
N ASN A 55 12.71 6.21 -2.55
CA ASN A 55 13.88 5.58 -3.16
C ASN A 55 15.16 5.79 -2.34
N ALA A 56 15.34 6.96 -1.71
CA ALA A 56 16.46 7.21 -0.82
C ALA A 56 16.43 6.31 0.44
N ILE A 57 15.24 6.01 0.96
CA ILE A 57 15.05 5.07 2.08
C ILE A 57 15.33 3.64 1.62
N LEU A 58 14.76 3.19 0.50
CA LEU A 58 15.00 1.85 -0.04
C LEU A 58 16.49 1.61 -0.30
N ALA A 59 17.15 2.54 -1.00
CA ALA A 59 18.59 2.46 -1.26
C ALA A 59 19.42 2.40 0.03
N PHE A 60 19.03 3.17 1.05
CA PHE A 60 19.68 3.14 2.35
C PHE A 60 19.55 1.77 3.02
N ILE A 61 18.34 1.20 3.06
CA ILE A 61 18.11 -0.13 3.63
C ILE A 61 18.96 -1.18 2.91
N LEU A 62 18.91 -1.20 1.57
CA LEU A 62 19.67 -2.15 0.75
C LEU A 62 21.18 -2.06 1.02
N LYS A 63 21.72 -0.83 1.10
CA LYS A 63 23.15 -0.60 1.38
C LYS A 63 23.59 -1.16 2.74
N HIS A 64 22.72 -1.13 3.74
CA HIS A 64 23.04 -1.51 5.12
C HIS A 64 22.57 -2.93 5.50
N TYR A 65 21.75 -3.57 4.66
CA TYR A 65 21.21 -4.90 4.94
C TYR A 65 22.30 -5.98 5.02
N GLY A 66 22.24 -6.81 6.05
CA GLY A 66 23.26 -7.81 6.35
C GLY A 66 24.57 -7.24 6.95
N ARG A 67 24.59 -5.93 7.26
CA ARG A 67 25.72 -5.23 7.91
C ARG A 67 25.24 -4.51 9.16
N ASP A 68 24.80 -3.27 9.00
CA ASP A 68 24.24 -2.44 10.08
C ASP A 68 22.79 -2.78 10.40
N ILE A 69 22.07 -3.35 9.43
CA ILE A 69 20.74 -3.91 9.56
C ILE A 69 20.90 -5.43 9.57
N PRO A 70 20.49 -6.14 10.65
CA PRO A 70 20.60 -7.59 10.72
C PRO A 70 19.86 -8.27 9.56
N ALA A 71 20.45 -9.33 9.01
CA ALA A 71 19.74 -10.17 8.06
C ALA A 71 18.49 -10.80 8.71
N GLY A 72 17.40 -10.90 7.95
CA GLY A 72 16.12 -11.40 8.43
C GLY A 72 15.16 -10.34 8.98
N VAL A 73 15.59 -9.08 9.10
CA VAL A 73 14.66 -7.98 9.38
C VAL A 73 13.85 -7.68 8.13
N CYS A 74 12.52 -7.71 8.26
CA CYS A 74 11.57 -7.36 7.21
C CYS A 74 11.10 -5.91 7.37
N PHE A 75 11.11 -5.14 6.30
CA PHE A 75 10.54 -3.79 6.25
C PHE A 75 9.21 -3.81 5.50
N HIS A 76 8.14 -3.37 6.17
CA HIS A 76 6.79 -3.38 5.64
C HIS A 76 6.36 -1.97 5.22
N PHE A 77 5.93 -1.81 3.96
CA PHE A 77 5.52 -0.55 3.36
C PHE A 77 4.10 -0.64 2.80
N GLU A 78 3.26 0.35 3.10
CA GLU A 78 1.99 0.57 2.40
C GLU A 78 2.24 1.53 1.22
N LEU A 79 1.90 1.13 -0.01
CA LEU A 79 2.17 1.95 -1.19
C LEU A 79 1.01 1.94 -2.20
N ALA A 80 1.02 2.95 -3.08
CA ALA A 80 0.15 2.98 -4.24
C ALA A 80 0.88 2.29 -5.41
N GLY A 81 0.32 1.17 -5.87
CA GLY A 81 0.98 0.32 -6.86
C GLY A 81 0.99 0.92 -8.27
N ASP A 82 0.02 1.78 -8.60
CA ASP A 82 -0.13 2.41 -9.91
C ASP A 82 0.84 3.58 -10.17
N ILE A 83 1.46 4.14 -9.13
CA ILE A 83 2.43 5.24 -9.25
C ILE A 83 3.90 4.78 -9.08
N LEU A 84 4.16 3.48 -9.05
CA LEU A 84 5.52 2.94 -9.03
C LEU A 84 6.30 3.34 -10.29
N ARG A 85 7.58 3.68 -10.14
CA ARG A 85 8.46 4.13 -11.21
C ARG A 85 9.58 3.13 -11.45
N GLU A 86 10.22 3.18 -12.60
CA GLU A 86 11.31 2.27 -12.97
C GLU A 86 12.47 2.29 -11.97
N GLU A 87 12.82 3.48 -11.45
CA GLU A 87 13.87 3.60 -10.45
C GLU A 87 13.53 2.86 -9.15
N THR A 88 12.23 2.85 -8.76
CA THR A 88 11.76 2.11 -7.59
C THR A 88 11.81 0.61 -7.85
N PHE A 89 11.37 0.15 -9.03
CA PHE A 89 11.46 -1.25 -9.43
C PHE A 89 12.92 -1.75 -9.41
N ALA A 90 13.85 -0.97 -9.97
CA ALA A 90 15.27 -1.31 -9.98
C ALA A 90 15.88 -1.46 -8.56
N LEU A 91 15.37 -0.74 -7.57
CA LEU A 91 15.75 -0.93 -6.16
C LEU A 91 15.11 -2.18 -5.57
N LEU A 92 13.82 -2.41 -5.84
CA LEU A 92 13.09 -3.56 -5.31
C LEU A 92 13.66 -4.89 -5.85
N GLU A 93 14.10 -4.94 -7.10
CA GLU A 93 14.77 -6.10 -7.70
C GLU A 93 16.06 -6.50 -6.96
N GLN A 94 16.76 -5.55 -6.35
CA GLN A 94 17.99 -5.77 -5.59
C GLN A 94 17.74 -6.23 -4.15
N ALA A 95 16.49 -6.28 -3.71
CA ALA A 95 16.18 -6.61 -2.33
C ALA A 95 16.53 -8.06 -2.00
N PRO A 96 17.25 -8.32 -0.90
CA PRO A 96 17.44 -9.68 -0.40
C PRO A 96 16.08 -10.35 -0.14
N PRO A 97 15.95 -11.66 -0.37
CA PRO A 97 14.70 -12.38 -0.13
C PRO A 97 14.15 -12.15 1.27
N GLY A 98 12.87 -11.74 1.37
CA GLY A 98 12.19 -11.46 2.62
C GLY A 98 12.52 -10.11 3.28
N ALA A 99 13.41 -9.30 2.72
CA ALA A 99 13.75 -7.99 3.29
C ALA A 99 12.58 -6.99 3.20
N PHE A 100 11.71 -7.14 2.20
CA PHE A 100 10.59 -6.22 1.99
C PHE A 100 9.24 -6.96 1.94
N GLN A 101 8.25 -6.34 2.58
CA GLN A 101 6.84 -6.65 2.42
C GLN A 101 6.13 -5.40 1.91
N LEU A 102 5.39 -5.55 0.82
CA LEU A 102 4.65 -4.48 0.17
C LEU A 102 3.16 -4.71 0.32
N GLU A 103 2.44 -3.79 0.96
CA GLU A 103 0.99 -3.80 1.09
C GLU A 103 0.40 -2.80 0.09
N ILE A 104 -0.43 -3.30 -0.82
CA ILE A 104 -1.00 -2.53 -1.93
C ILE A 104 -2.51 -2.62 -1.89
N GLY A 105 -3.15 -1.54 -1.50
CA GLY A 105 -4.60 -1.46 -1.51
C GLY A 105 -5.14 -1.35 -2.93
N MET A 106 -5.79 -2.39 -3.44
CA MET A 106 -6.56 -2.35 -4.68
C MET A 106 -7.98 -1.84 -4.42
N GLN A 107 -8.60 -2.35 -3.37
CA GLN A 107 -9.93 -2.12 -2.85
C GLN A 107 -11.03 -2.72 -3.74
N SER A 108 -11.04 -2.45 -5.04
CA SER A 108 -11.91 -2.97 -6.09
C SER A 108 -11.24 -2.84 -7.46
N PHE A 109 -11.73 -3.56 -8.45
CA PHE A 109 -11.41 -3.35 -9.87
C PHE A 109 -12.58 -2.77 -10.66
N CYS A 110 -13.71 -2.50 -10.01
CA CYS A 110 -14.84 -1.82 -10.61
C CYS A 110 -14.58 -0.31 -10.64
N GLU A 111 -14.38 0.26 -11.82
CA GLU A 111 -14.07 1.70 -11.98
C GLU A 111 -15.17 2.59 -11.41
N LYS A 112 -16.44 2.20 -11.57
CA LYS A 112 -17.58 2.93 -11.02
C LYS A 112 -17.52 2.99 -9.49
N THR A 113 -17.15 1.87 -8.86
CA THR A 113 -16.96 1.76 -7.41
C THR A 113 -15.80 2.65 -6.94
N LEU A 114 -14.64 2.56 -7.62
CA LEU A 114 -13.47 3.37 -7.28
C LEU A 114 -13.74 4.87 -7.41
N ALA A 115 -14.45 5.29 -8.47
CA ALA A 115 -14.86 6.67 -8.67
C ALA A 115 -15.81 7.13 -7.55
N ALA A 116 -16.82 6.33 -7.20
CA ALA A 116 -17.77 6.64 -6.16
C ALA A 116 -17.12 6.85 -4.79
N VAL A 117 -16.09 6.07 -4.45
CA VAL A 117 -15.35 6.23 -3.19
C VAL A 117 -14.17 7.20 -3.29
N ARG A 118 -14.14 8.03 -4.32
CA ARG A 118 -13.11 9.07 -4.55
C ARG A 118 -11.68 8.50 -4.60
N ARG A 119 -11.53 7.21 -4.98
CA ARG A 119 -10.23 6.57 -5.13
C ARG A 119 -9.71 6.72 -6.55
N LYS A 120 -8.67 7.52 -6.70
CA LYS A 120 -7.97 7.71 -7.97
C LYS A 120 -6.88 6.66 -8.10
N THR A 121 -7.04 5.73 -9.04
CA THR A 121 -6.04 4.71 -9.37
C THR A 121 -6.24 4.24 -10.81
N ASP A 122 -5.15 4.00 -11.52
CA ASP A 122 -5.19 3.33 -12.82
C ASP A 122 -5.14 1.81 -12.59
N THR A 123 -6.28 1.14 -12.78
CA THR A 123 -6.39 -0.30 -12.52
C THR A 123 -5.59 -1.15 -13.51
N GLY A 124 -5.34 -0.64 -14.72
CA GLY A 124 -4.52 -1.29 -15.74
C GLY A 124 -3.05 -1.30 -15.33
N VAL A 125 -2.50 -0.13 -15.04
CA VAL A 125 -1.13 0.04 -14.54
C VAL A 125 -0.94 -0.68 -13.21
N LEU A 126 -1.91 -0.59 -12.29
CA LEU A 126 -1.87 -1.29 -11.01
C LEU A 126 -1.69 -2.80 -11.18
N LYS A 127 -2.51 -3.44 -12.03
CA LYS A 127 -2.40 -4.88 -12.32
C LYS A 127 -1.06 -5.26 -12.92
N GLN A 128 -0.57 -4.47 -13.87
CA GLN A 128 0.73 -4.69 -14.49
C GLN A 128 1.87 -4.62 -13.47
N ASN A 129 1.86 -3.60 -12.63
CA ASN A 129 2.88 -3.40 -11.61
C ASN A 129 2.87 -4.48 -10.53
N ILE A 130 1.68 -4.91 -10.07
CA ILE A 130 1.58 -6.02 -9.10
C ILE A 130 2.14 -7.32 -9.70
N ARG A 131 1.79 -7.65 -10.95
CA ARG A 131 2.37 -8.84 -11.62
C ARG A 131 3.89 -8.77 -11.71
N ARG A 132 4.43 -7.59 -12.01
CA ARG A 132 5.89 -7.39 -12.04
C ARG A 132 6.53 -7.61 -10.67
N LEU A 133 5.94 -7.07 -9.60
CA LEU A 133 6.43 -7.27 -8.23
C LEU A 133 6.38 -8.75 -7.82
N VAL A 134 5.28 -9.44 -8.11
CA VAL A 134 5.13 -10.87 -7.82
C VAL A 134 6.15 -11.70 -8.58
N ALA A 135 6.41 -11.39 -9.86
CA ALA A 135 7.37 -12.09 -10.69
C ALA A 135 8.83 -11.95 -10.22
N MET A 136 9.18 -10.92 -9.46
CA MET A 136 10.51 -10.78 -8.84
C MET A 136 10.80 -11.89 -7.81
N GLY A 137 9.79 -12.38 -7.08
CA GLY A 137 9.89 -13.51 -6.17
C GLY A 137 10.74 -13.30 -4.92
N ASN A 138 11.27 -12.11 -4.68
CA ASN A 138 12.18 -11.78 -3.57
C ASN A 138 11.51 -11.06 -2.39
N MET A 139 10.23 -10.69 -2.52
CA MET A 139 9.49 -9.96 -1.49
C MET A 139 8.09 -10.52 -1.28
N HIS A 140 7.48 -10.19 -0.15
CA HIS A 140 6.09 -10.53 0.14
C HIS A 140 5.18 -9.42 -0.40
N VAL A 141 4.35 -9.74 -1.38
CA VAL A 141 3.33 -8.84 -1.94
C VAL A 141 1.99 -9.15 -1.30
N HIS A 142 1.42 -8.17 -0.63
CA HIS A 142 0.13 -8.21 0.03
C HIS A 142 -0.82 -7.25 -0.69
N ILE A 143 -1.98 -7.71 -1.07
CA ILE A 143 -3.00 -6.92 -1.79
C ILE A 143 -4.32 -6.95 -1.05
N ASP A 144 -5.07 -5.83 -1.06
CA ASP A 144 -6.30 -5.67 -0.30
C ASP A 144 -7.51 -5.41 -1.18
N LEU A 145 -8.62 -6.08 -0.86
CA LEU A 145 -9.95 -5.79 -1.39
C LEU A 145 -10.91 -5.42 -0.25
N ILE A 146 -11.89 -4.56 -0.56
CA ILE A 146 -12.97 -4.19 0.37
C ILE A 146 -14.31 -4.63 -0.22
N ALA A 147 -14.99 -5.54 0.46
CA ALA A 147 -16.36 -5.92 0.14
C ALA A 147 -17.36 -4.91 0.74
N GLY A 148 -18.42 -4.62 0.00
CA GLY A 148 -19.49 -3.71 0.44
C GLY A 148 -19.28 -2.26 0.03
N LEU A 149 -18.41 -1.98 -0.92
CA LEU A 149 -18.26 -0.65 -1.51
C LEU A 149 -19.47 -0.30 -2.40
N PRO A 150 -19.81 0.99 -2.58
CA PRO A 150 -20.90 1.43 -3.45
C PRO A 150 -20.77 0.90 -4.88
N HIS A 151 -21.90 0.61 -5.52
CA HIS A 151 -21.99 0.13 -6.90
C HIS A 151 -21.31 -1.23 -7.18
N GLU A 152 -21.03 -2.00 -6.15
CA GLU A 152 -20.45 -3.33 -6.27
C GLU A 152 -21.36 -4.36 -5.62
N ASP A 153 -22.06 -5.14 -6.43
CA ASP A 153 -22.86 -6.30 -6.01
C ASP A 153 -21.96 -7.55 -5.88
N LEU A 154 -22.54 -8.66 -5.46
CA LEU A 154 -21.79 -9.91 -5.27
C LEU A 154 -21.10 -10.39 -6.57
N ARG A 155 -21.72 -10.15 -7.74
CA ARG A 155 -21.15 -10.56 -9.03
C ARG A 155 -19.94 -9.69 -9.39
N THR A 156 -20.08 -8.37 -9.32
CA THR A 156 -19.00 -7.43 -9.64
C THR A 156 -17.87 -7.52 -8.63
N PHE A 157 -18.19 -7.76 -7.36
CA PHE A 157 -17.17 -8.04 -6.34
C PHE A 157 -16.44 -9.36 -6.64
N GLY A 158 -17.16 -10.41 -7.07
CA GLY A 158 -16.57 -11.68 -7.49
C GLY A 158 -15.60 -11.51 -8.67
N GLU A 159 -15.91 -10.63 -9.62
CA GLU A 159 -15.01 -10.27 -10.73
C GLU A 159 -13.73 -9.56 -10.22
N SER A 160 -13.89 -8.62 -9.27
CA SER A 160 -12.77 -7.95 -8.59
C SER A 160 -11.91 -8.95 -7.81
N PHE A 161 -12.54 -9.87 -7.07
CA PHE A 161 -11.84 -10.91 -6.31
C PHE A 161 -11.06 -11.86 -7.25
N ASN A 162 -11.68 -12.38 -8.29
CA ASN A 162 -11.03 -13.26 -9.26
C ASN A 162 -9.85 -12.57 -9.95
N THR A 163 -10.02 -11.28 -10.28
CA THR A 163 -8.94 -10.46 -10.86
C THR A 163 -7.76 -10.34 -9.88
N GLY A 164 -8.03 -10.01 -8.62
CA GLY A 164 -7.01 -9.91 -7.58
C GLY A 164 -6.31 -11.24 -7.31
N TYR A 165 -7.09 -12.33 -7.19
CA TYR A 165 -6.56 -13.67 -6.99
C TYR A 165 -5.62 -14.12 -8.13
N ALA A 166 -5.98 -13.81 -9.38
CA ALA A 166 -5.19 -14.13 -10.56
C ALA A 166 -3.88 -13.32 -10.68
N LEU A 167 -3.66 -12.30 -9.85
CA LEU A 167 -2.37 -11.58 -9.78
C LEU A 167 -1.29 -12.39 -9.09
N GLY A 168 -1.64 -13.42 -8.30
CA GLY A 168 -0.70 -14.35 -7.69
C GLY A 168 0.11 -13.76 -6.53
N ALA A 169 -0.38 -12.71 -5.87
CA ALA A 169 0.25 -12.16 -4.66
C ALA A 169 0.29 -13.21 -3.53
N GLN A 170 1.29 -13.13 -2.66
CA GLN A 170 1.44 -14.05 -1.53
C GLN A 170 0.31 -13.93 -0.50
N MET A 171 -0.30 -12.74 -0.40
CA MET A 171 -1.47 -12.51 0.44
C MET A 171 -2.52 -11.68 -0.32
N LEU A 172 -3.75 -12.19 -0.33
CA LEU A 172 -4.95 -11.46 -0.72
C LEU A 172 -5.81 -11.29 0.52
N GLN A 173 -5.88 -10.07 1.04
CA GLN A 173 -6.73 -9.73 2.16
C GLN A 173 -8.09 -9.26 1.68
N LEU A 174 -9.13 -9.87 2.23
CA LEU A 174 -10.51 -9.45 2.05
C LEU A 174 -11.00 -8.78 3.33
N GLY A 175 -11.24 -7.47 3.25
CA GLY A 175 -11.86 -6.69 4.31
C GLY A 175 -13.32 -6.37 3.99
N PHE A 176 -14.17 -6.25 5.01
CA PHE A 176 -15.50 -5.63 4.85
C PHE A 176 -15.38 -4.12 5.05
N LEU A 177 -16.20 -3.37 4.29
CA LEU A 177 -16.31 -1.93 4.48
C LEU A 177 -16.65 -1.61 5.93
N LYS A 178 -15.89 -0.70 6.52
CA LYS A 178 -16.14 -0.16 7.85
C LYS A 178 -16.43 1.33 7.72
N LEU A 179 -17.59 1.74 8.19
CA LEU A 179 -17.94 3.17 8.25
C LEU A 179 -17.32 3.82 9.49
N LEU A 180 -16.07 4.21 9.34
CA LEU A 180 -15.28 4.78 10.43
C LEU A 180 -15.75 6.20 10.75
N HIS A 181 -15.87 6.53 12.05
CA HIS A 181 -16.12 7.90 12.49
C HIS A 181 -15.05 8.83 11.91
N GLY A 182 -15.48 9.94 11.32
CA GLY A 182 -14.60 10.89 10.66
C GLY A 182 -14.27 10.55 9.20
N ALA A 183 -14.65 9.40 8.66
CA ALA A 183 -14.55 9.13 7.23
C ALA A 183 -15.71 9.77 6.47
N ALA A 184 -15.47 10.26 5.24
CA ALA A 184 -16.48 10.91 4.43
C ALA A 184 -17.73 10.03 4.24
N MET A 185 -17.57 8.75 3.97
CA MET A 185 -18.69 7.82 3.82
C MET A 185 -19.62 7.73 5.03
N ARG A 186 -19.14 8.06 6.21
CA ARG A 186 -19.99 8.12 7.42
C ARG A 186 -20.54 9.49 7.69
N GLU A 187 -19.76 10.54 7.44
CA GLU A 187 -20.10 11.92 7.78
C GLU A 187 -20.98 12.61 6.71
N GLU A 188 -21.04 12.02 5.50
CA GLU A 188 -21.76 12.55 4.34
C GLU A 188 -22.83 11.53 3.86
N PRO A 189 -23.87 11.22 4.68
CA PRO A 189 -24.83 10.15 4.39
C PRO A 189 -25.71 10.42 3.16
N GLU A 190 -25.88 11.71 2.79
CA GLU A 190 -26.60 12.07 1.57
C GLU A 190 -25.86 11.64 0.30
N GLU A 191 -24.53 11.72 0.31
CA GLU A 191 -23.69 11.26 -0.81
C GLU A 191 -23.44 9.75 -0.75
N PHE A 192 -23.35 9.20 0.46
CA PHE A 192 -23.07 7.77 0.71
C PHE A 192 -24.21 7.12 1.51
N PRO A 193 -25.39 6.88 0.91
CA PRO A 193 -26.50 6.24 1.61
C PRO A 193 -26.16 4.78 1.92
N CYS A 194 -25.86 4.48 3.18
CA CYS A 194 -25.60 3.13 3.68
C CYS A 194 -26.76 2.70 4.58
N VAL A 195 -27.21 1.47 4.40
CA VAL A 195 -28.19 0.83 5.30
C VAL A 195 -27.42 -0.14 6.20
N PHE A 196 -27.70 -0.07 7.51
CA PHE A 196 -27.09 -0.91 8.53
C PHE A 196 -28.03 -1.98 9.01
#